data_c750bc329cdf900e83759c21490d857e
#
_entry.id   c750bc329cdf900e83759c21490d857e
#
_cell.length_a   1.000
_cell.length_b   1.000
_cell.length_c   1.000
_cell.angle_alpha   90.00
_cell.angle_beta   90.00
_cell.angle_gamma   90.00
#
_symmetry.space_group_name_H-M   'P 1'
#
loop_
_entity.id
_entity.type
_entity.pdbx_description
1 polymer ?
#
loop_
_entity_poly.entity_id
_entity_poly.type
_entity_poly.pdbx_seq_one_letter_code
_entity_poly.pdbx_strand_id
1 'polypeptide(L)'
;MKNLLSLLLPLALALSLTACGEKSADEAARQTPPALTVTSANACSVTLKSSSYDWTYTQGLQSMTVIACGAHPLDENCRDITPVLEMPFTASAAYFYTVTLDFGDNSPDSVSLRYWNDACWGDTEAQAETLSAQRQDDGTYTVEMIPSVGIFAVDALWDGSSATYTFCTQAEGSEELHPGAVLSIGESEDIRKIDISWLSGGVSVQAVGQTSQITVQEEATTALTEEEKLVCAVDGDTLRIRFMSDARRDSFEGEKFLTVSLPWELVKNAHFEEIDIETTSAYAYVSADAQKIKLSTVGGDARVMCANCPEVEIETTSGNAGVVDGTWARVDISTLSGAIELAGEAENAEIETASGKVDIAGALGALDFESVSGNLILATERALRLDAETESGSIYLTLPAQDGFTLDYETKSGAFRSALTEREGALITCLDDHATHYSVPALDGGAVSELTIETMSGE
;
A
#
# COMPACT_ATOMS: atom_id res chain seq x y z
N MET A 1 61.49 -54.35 4.36
CA MET A 1 60.13 -54.49 4.90
C MET A 1 59.63 -53.26 5.67
N LYS A 2 60.41 -52.19 5.83
CA LYS A 2 59.92 -50.94 6.52
C LYS A 2 59.30 -49.91 5.60
N ASN A 3 59.42 -50.03 4.28
CA ASN A 3 58.91 -49.04 3.31
C ASN A 3 57.57 -49.41 2.64
N LEU A 4 57.02 -50.62 2.90
CA LEU A 4 55.71 -51.03 2.36
C LEU A 4 54.54 -50.65 3.26
N LEU A 5 54.78 -50.43 4.57
CA LEU A 5 53.79 -50.06 5.54
C LEU A 5 53.41 -48.54 5.48
N SER A 6 54.38 -47.71 5.01
CA SER A 6 54.13 -46.25 4.93
C SER A 6 53.35 -45.83 3.67
N LEU A 7 53.26 -46.72 2.67
CA LEU A 7 52.47 -46.43 1.44
C LEU A 7 50.98 -46.86 1.55
N LEU A 8 50.67 -47.78 2.49
CA LEU A 8 49.29 -48.25 2.69
C LEU A 8 48.45 -47.34 3.60
N LEU A 9 49.10 -46.57 4.50
CA LEU A 9 48.40 -45.66 5.38
C LEU A 9 47.77 -44.44 4.67
N PRO A 10 48.42 -43.76 3.74
CA PRO A 10 47.80 -42.66 2.98
C PRO A 10 46.72 -43.14 1.99
N LEU A 11 46.81 -44.39 1.49
CA LEU A 11 45.82 -44.96 0.62
C LEU A 11 44.53 -45.33 1.36
N ALA A 12 44.62 -45.81 2.61
CA ALA A 12 43.47 -46.09 3.45
C ALA A 12 42.76 -44.80 3.95
N LEU A 13 43.52 -43.70 4.15
CA LEU A 13 42.97 -42.39 4.48
C LEU A 13 42.33 -41.72 3.25
N ALA A 14 42.87 -41.93 2.05
CA ALA A 14 42.25 -41.42 0.83
C ALA A 14 40.95 -42.14 0.44
N LEU A 15 40.86 -43.47 0.76
CA LEU A 15 39.62 -44.24 0.54
C LEU A 15 38.53 -43.95 1.59
N SER A 16 38.88 -43.46 2.79
CA SER A 16 37.90 -43.05 3.79
C SER A 16 37.35 -41.63 3.55
N LEU A 17 38.03 -40.79 2.74
CA LEU A 17 37.54 -39.46 2.35
C LEU A 17 36.63 -39.48 1.11
N THR A 18 36.65 -40.56 0.34
CA THR A 18 35.71 -40.73 -0.82
C THR A 18 34.38 -41.37 -0.46
N ALA A 19 34.16 -41.72 0.81
CA ALA A 19 32.85 -42.25 1.30
C ALA A 19 31.89 -41.18 1.85
N CYS A 20 32.28 -39.91 1.91
CA CYS A 20 31.30 -38.80 1.98
C CYS A 20 30.81 -38.57 0.55
N GLY A 21 29.75 -39.30 0.14
CA GLY A 21 29.04 -38.98 -1.09
C GLY A 21 28.68 -37.48 -1.08
N GLU A 22 28.96 -36.77 -2.16
CA GLU A 22 28.38 -35.46 -2.41
C GLU A 22 26.89 -35.67 -2.32
N LYS A 23 26.25 -35.10 -1.27
CA LYS A 23 24.80 -35.05 -1.21
C LYS A 23 24.36 -34.30 -2.45
N SER A 24 23.42 -34.85 -3.19
CA SER A 24 22.82 -34.12 -4.30
C SER A 24 22.25 -32.81 -3.75
N ALA A 25 22.26 -31.74 -4.55
CA ALA A 25 21.69 -30.45 -4.14
C ALA A 25 20.23 -30.62 -3.66
N ASP A 26 19.48 -31.52 -4.25
CA ASP A 26 18.13 -31.90 -3.86
C ASP A 26 18.02 -32.56 -2.47
N GLU A 27 19.01 -33.37 -2.08
CA GLU A 27 19.00 -34.03 -0.77
C GLU A 27 19.41 -33.06 0.36
N ALA A 28 20.27 -32.10 0.04
CA ALA A 28 20.64 -31.02 0.96
C ALA A 28 19.48 -30.00 1.13
N ALA A 29 18.76 -29.69 0.06
CA ALA A 29 17.62 -28.77 0.07
C ALA A 29 16.44 -29.27 0.92
N ARG A 30 16.31 -30.57 1.15
CA ARG A 30 15.25 -31.17 1.99
C ARG A 30 15.56 -31.15 3.49
N GLN A 31 16.78 -30.84 3.90
CA GLN A 31 17.24 -30.87 5.29
C GLN A 31 17.14 -29.52 6.01
N THR A 32 16.81 -28.49 5.29
CA THR A 32 16.65 -27.12 5.79
C THR A 32 15.36 -26.51 5.23
N PRO A 33 14.78 -25.50 5.89
CA PRO A 33 13.65 -24.75 5.34
C PRO A 33 13.97 -24.20 3.94
N PRO A 34 12.94 -23.99 3.08
CA PRO A 34 13.11 -23.36 1.79
C PRO A 34 13.68 -21.94 1.94
N ALA A 35 14.30 -21.41 0.90
CA ALA A 35 14.57 -19.97 0.85
C ALA A 35 13.25 -19.21 0.65
N LEU A 36 13.15 -18.03 1.23
CA LEU A 36 12.04 -17.12 1.04
C LEU A 36 12.48 -15.97 0.12
N THR A 37 11.81 -15.76 -0.98
CA THR A 37 11.96 -14.55 -1.79
C THR A 37 10.87 -13.56 -1.43
N VAL A 38 11.26 -12.36 -1.02
CA VAL A 38 10.36 -11.24 -0.75
C VAL A 38 10.49 -10.26 -1.89
N THR A 39 9.38 -9.91 -2.54
CA THR A 39 9.36 -9.00 -3.69
C THR A 39 8.45 -7.81 -3.38
N SER A 40 8.95 -6.60 -3.59
CA SER A 40 8.21 -5.35 -3.41
C SER A 40 7.43 -4.96 -4.67
N ALA A 41 6.56 -3.97 -4.54
CA ALA A 41 5.73 -3.46 -5.64
C ALA A 41 6.55 -2.90 -6.83
N ASN A 42 7.76 -2.37 -6.59
CA ASN A 42 8.69 -1.92 -7.64
C ASN A 42 9.53 -3.04 -8.25
N ALA A 43 9.16 -4.32 -8.00
CA ALA A 43 9.86 -5.51 -8.43
C ALA A 43 11.30 -5.68 -7.88
N CYS A 44 11.71 -4.90 -6.88
CA CYS A 44 12.91 -5.21 -6.10
C CYS A 44 12.65 -6.48 -5.29
N SER A 45 13.64 -7.34 -5.15
CA SER A 45 13.49 -8.58 -4.42
C SER A 45 14.73 -8.95 -3.61
N VAL A 46 14.50 -9.60 -2.47
CA VAL A 46 15.55 -10.17 -1.63
C VAL A 46 15.24 -11.64 -1.35
N THR A 47 16.27 -12.48 -1.43
CA THR A 47 16.14 -13.90 -1.09
C THR A 47 16.77 -14.16 0.27
N LEU A 48 15.95 -14.68 1.18
CA LEU A 48 16.27 -14.90 2.58
C LEU A 48 16.53 -16.38 2.88
N LYS A 49 17.47 -16.63 3.77
CA LYS A 49 17.58 -17.90 4.46
C LYS A 49 16.93 -17.77 5.83
N SER A 50 16.38 -18.88 6.34
CA SER A 50 15.80 -18.90 7.68
C SER A 50 16.84 -18.51 8.73
N SER A 51 16.48 -17.58 9.62
CA SER A 51 17.29 -17.14 10.76
C SER A 51 17.22 -18.16 11.92
N SER A 52 16.03 -18.74 12.14
CA SER A 52 15.80 -19.81 13.12
C SER A 52 14.78 -20.79 12.58
N TYR A 53 14.83 -22.06 13.00
CA TYR A 53 13.89 -23.06 12.57
C TYR A 53 13.84 -24.30 13.47
N ASP A 54 12.70 -24.98 13.44
CA ASP A 54 12.49 -26.36 13.85
C ASP A 54 12.02 -27.13 12.61
N TRP A 55 12.89 -27.93 12.00
CA TRP A 55 12.68 -28.51 10.69
C TRP A 55 12.73 -30.02 10.72
N THR A 56 11.62 -30.65 10.38
CA THR A 56 11.50 -32.09 10.29
C THR A 56 11.53 -32.56 8.84
N TYR A 57 12.40 -33.49 8.52
CA TYR A 57 12.54 -34.07 7.19
C TYR A 57 12.72 -35.60 7.27
N THR A 58 12.40 -36.29 6.19
CA THR A 58 12.53 -37.74 6.10
C THR A 58 13.84 -38.12 5.39
N GLN A 59 14.64 -38.96 6.04
CA GLN A 59 15.85 -39.53 5.45
C GLN A 59 15.72 -41.07 5.45
N GLY A 60 15.47 -41.65 4.29
CA GLY A 60 15.13 -43.07 4.16
C GLY A 60 13.78 -43.40 4.82
N LEU A 61 13.79 -44.22 5.87
CA LEU A 61 12.59 -44.58 6.66
C LEU A 61 12.51 -43.85 8.02
N GLN A 62 13.41 -42.91 8.27
CA GLN A 62 13.49 -42.19 9.54
C GLN A 62 13.10 -40.74 9.40
N SER A 63 12.31 -40.22 10.33
CA SER A 63 12.06 -38.80 10.50
C SER A 63 13.17 -38.19 11.34
N MET A 64 13.75 -37.10 10.87
CA MET A 64 14.83 -36.36 11.50
C MET A 64 14.37 -34.94 11.76
N THR A 65 14.66 -34.39 12.93
CA THR A 65 14.37 -32.98 13.25
C THR A 65 15.67 -32.24 13.51
N VAL A 66 15.82 -31.06 12.89
CA VAL A 66 16.93 -30.15 13.11
C VAL A 66 16.40 -28.84 13.66
N ILE A 67 16.98 -28.38 14.76
CA ILE A 67 16.64 -27.11 15.39
C ILE A 67 17.82 -26.17 15.23
N ALA A 68 17.58 -24.98 14.71
CA ALA A 68 18.55 -23.89 14.64
C ALA A 68 17.97 -22.66 15.37
N CYS A 69 18.72 -22.17 16.36
CA CYS A 69 18.41 -20.95 17.07
C CYS A 69 19.22 -19.80 16.49
N GLY A 70 18.57 -18.80 15.93
CA GLY A 70 19.17 -17.56 15.46
C GLY A 70 19.23 -16.49 16.54
N ALA A 71 19.81 -15.35 16.19
CA ALA A 71 19.74 -14.14 17.00
C ALA A 71 18.32 -13.54 16.96
N HIS A 72 18.01 -12.69 17.94
CA HIS A 72 16.75 -11.95 17.93
C HIS A 72 16.70 -10.99 16.72
N PRO A 73 15.55 -10.81 16.05
CA PRO A 73 15.43 -9.90 14.91
C PRO A 73 15.93 -8.47 15.17
N LEU A 74 15.82 -8.00 16.42
CA LEU A 74 16.26 -6.67 16.86
C LEU A 74 17.67 -6.64 17.46
N ASP A 75 18.45 -7.73 17.39
CA ASP A 75 19.82 -7.71 17.92
C ASP A 75 20.67 -6.71 17.11
N GLU A 76 21.22 -5.71 17.78
CA GLU A 76 22.04 -4.65 17.17
C GLU A 76 23.22 -5.23 16.34
N ASN A 77 23.77 -6.37 16.75
CA ASN A 77 24.85 -7.03 16.01
C ASN A 77 24.38 -7.64 14.67
N CYS A 78 23.08 -7.76 14.47
CA CYS A 78 22.49 -8.27 13.22
C CYS A 78 22.13 -7.15 12.24
N ARG A 79 22.12 -5.90 12.65
CA ARG A 79 21.70 -4.73 11.85
C ARG A 79 22.41 -4.69 10.48
N ASP A 80 23.74 -4.73 10.49
CA ASP A 80 24.54 -4.61 9.26
C ASP A 80 24.52 -5.87 8.36
N ILE A 81 24.01 -6.99 8.87
CA ILE A 81 23.97 -8.27 8.14
C ILE A 81 22.55 -8.72 7.77
N THR A 82 21.53 -8.04 8.30
CA THR A 82 20.14 -8.32 7.95
C THR A 82 19.88 -7.90 6.51
N PRO A 83 19.35 -8.79 5.66
CA PRO A 83 19.05 -8.45 4.27
C PRO A 83 18.07 -7.29 4.16
N VAL A 84 18.31 -6.40 3.22
CA VAL A 84 17.49 -5.19 2.98
C VAL A 84 16.68 -5.37 1.72
N LEU A 85 15.38 -5.15 1.80
CA LEU A 85 14.47 -5.01 0.67
C LEU A 85 14.33 -3.52 0.36
N GLU A 86 14.70 -3.14 -0.85
CA GLU A 86 14.46 -1.79 -1.34
C GLU A 86 12.98 -1.61 -1.65
N MET A 87 12.38 -0.62 -1.03
CA MET A 87 10.98 -0.24 -1.22
C MET A 87 10.94 1.04 -2.05
N PRO A 88 9.86 1.28 -2.84
CA PRO A 88 9.72 2.55 -3.52
C PRO A 88 9.92 3.70 -2.54
N PHE A 89 10.71 4.70 -2.94
CA PHE A 89 10.95 5.84 -2.08
C PHE A 89 9.67 6.64 -1.90
N THR A 90 9.26 6.77 -0.65
CA THR A 90 8.31 7.80 -0.24
C THR A 90 8.85 8.37 1.05
N ALA A 91 9.08 9.66 1.11
CA ALA A 91 9.53 10.35 2.31
C ALA A 91 8.47 10.34 3.44
N SER A 92 7.35 9.67 3.24
CA SER A 92 6.32 9.46 4.24
C SER A 92 6.35 8.02 4.70
N ALA A 93 6.49 7.81 6.01
CA ALA A 93 6.27 6.52 6.67
C ALA A 93 4.83 5.97 6.50
N ALA A 94 4.01 6.65 5.74
CA ALA A 94 2.59 6.40 5.60
C ALA A 94 2.18 5.76 4.27
N TYR A 95 3.12 5.47 3.38
CA TYR A 95 2.82 4.60 2.24
C TYR A 95 2.95 3.14 2.67
N PHE A 96 1.88 2.43 2.51
CA PHE A 96 1.83 1.00 2.70
C PHE A 96 2.00 0.31 1.35
N TYR A 97 2.90 -0.62 1.31
CA TYR A 97 3.18 -1.39 0.11
C TYR A 97 2.74 -2.82 0.28
N THR A 98 2.28 -3.41 -0.79
CA THR A 98 2.09 -4.86 -0.86
C THR A 98 3.42 -5.51 -1.21
N VAL A 99 3.81 -6.52 -0.44
CA VAL A 99 4.94 -7.39 -0.77
C VAL A 99 4.45 -8.81 -1.01
N THR A 100 5.13 -9.51 -1.91
CA THR A 100 4.89 -10.92 -2.18
C THR A 100 5.96 -11.78 -1.52
N LEU A 101 5.55 -12.83 -0.82
CA LEU A 101 6.39 -13.83 -0.17
C LEU A 101 6.31 -15.13 -0.95
N ASP A 102 7.41 -15.57 -1.54
CA ASP A 102 7.50 -16.78 -2.34
C ASP A 102 8.46 -17.80 -1.71
N PHE A 103 7.95 -18.95 -1.31
CA PHE A 103 8.71 -20.08 -0.76
C PHE A 103 9.03 -21.16 -1.81
N GLY A 104 8.81 -20.86 -3.09
CA GLY A 104 8.96 -21.81 -4.20
C GLY A 104 7.98 -22.98 -4.08
N ASP A 105 8.41 -24.16 -4.46
CA ASP A 105 7.57 -25.38 -4.49
C ASP A 105 7.14 -25.88 -3.07
N ASN A 106 7.65 -25.28 -2.01
CA ASN A 106 7.36 -25.70 -0.62
C ASN A 106 6.68 -24.59 0.18
N SER A 107 5.50 -24.18 -0.29
CA SER A 107 4.69 -23.16 0.37
C SER A 107 4.24 -23.64 1.76
N PRO A 108 4.35 -22.80 2.81
CA PRO A 108 3.88 -23.12 4.16
C PRO A 108 2.35 -23.20 4.26
N ASP A 109 1.86 -23.79 5.34
CA ASP A 109 0.42 -23.85 5.65
C ASP A 109 -0.10 -22.51 6.16
N SER A 110 0.75 -21.76 6.87
CA SER A 110 0.42 -20.42 7.36
C SER A 110 1.66 -19.54 7.47
N VAL A 111 1.45 -18.24 7.31
CA VAL A 111 2.47 -17.20 7.42
C VAL A 111 1.92 -16.05 8.25
N SER A 112 2.75 -15.49 9.12
CA SER A 112 2.50 -14.23 9.81
C SER A 112 3.76 -13.37 9.82
N LEU A 113 3.61 -12.06 9.83
CA LEU A 113 4.71 -11.12 9.93
C LEU A 113 4.66 -10.38 11.25
N ARG A 114 5.82 -10.27 11.88
CA ARG A 114 6.05 -9.32 12.96
C ARG A 114 6.81 -8.12 12.42
N TYR A 115 6.38 -6.93 12.78
CA TYR A 115 6.94 -5.66 12.37
C TYR A 115 7.39 -4.84 13.57
N TRP A 116 8.51 -4.15 13.43
CA TRP A 116 9.03 -3.14 14.35
C TRP A 116 9.54 -1.94 13.56
N ASN A 117 9.37 -0.77 14.13
CA ASN A 117 10.00 0.44 13.61
C ASN A 117 11.54 0.33 13.68
N ASP A 118 12.24 0.95 12.75
CA ASP A 118 13.72 0.96 12.67
C ASP A 118 14.39 1.48 13.96
N ALA A 119 13.74 2.37 14.70
CA ALA A 119 14.23 2.85 16.00
C ALA A 119 14.31 1.77 17.09
N CYS A 120 13.73 0.57 16.86
CA CYS A 120 13.76 -0.54 17.81
C CYS A 120 15.04 -1.39 17.75
N TRP A 121 16.00 -1.09 16.87
CA TRP A 121 17.28 -1.79 16.87
C TRP A 121 17.97 -1.72 18.25
N GLY A 122 18.39 -2.89 18.75
CA GLY A 122 19.00 -3.04 20.07
C GLY A 122 18.00 -3.21 21.24
N ASP A 123 16.70 -2.95 21.03
CA ASP A 123 15.66 -3.17 22.05
C ASP A 123 14.92 -4.49 21.80
N THR A 124 15.49 -5.59 22.28
CA THR A 124 14.91 -6.94 22.11
C THR A 124 13.61 -7.17 22.89
N GLU A 125 13.19 -6.23 23.74
CA GLU A 125 11.92 -6.28 24.49
C GLU A 125 10.80 -5.47 23.79
N ALA A 126 11.11 -4.77 22.69
CA ALA A 126 10.12 -3.99 21.94
C ALA A 126 9.00 -4.89 21.41
N GLN A 127 7.76 -4.41 21.59
CA GLN A 127 6.57 -5.14 21.14
C GLN A 127 6.46 -5.07 19.62
N ALA A 128 6.21 -6.21 18.99
CA ALA A 128 5.94 -6.29 17.56
C ALA A 128 4.49 -5.96 17.24
N GLU A 129 4.26 -5.30 16.13
CA GLU A 129 2.97 -5.34 15.45
C GLU A 129 2.89 -6.59 14.59
N THR A 130 1.68 -7.17 14.47
CA THR A 130 1.48 -8.36 13.64
C THR A 130 0.72 -7.98 12.38
N LEU A 131 1.32 -8.24 11.22
CA LEU A 131 0.72 -8.05 9.92
C LEU A 131 0.21 -9.39 9.38
N SER A 132 -0.98 -9.38 8.80
CA SER A 132 -1.61 -10.59 8.24
C SER A 132 -1.12 -10.86 6.83
N ALA A 133 -0.80 -12.12 6.54
CA ALA A 133 -0.46 -12.57 5.19
C ALA A 133 -1.67 -13.29 4.55
N GLN A 134 -1.96 -12.98 3.30
CA GLN A 134 -3.03 -13.61 2.53
C GLN A 134 -2.44 -14.60 1.52
N ARG A 135 -2.87 -15.86 1.59
CA ARG A 135 -2.44 -16.88 0.64
C ARG A 135 -3.09 -16.69 -0.72
N GLN A 136 -2.29 -16.77 -1.78
CA GLN A 136 -2.72 -16.68 -3.16
C GLN A 136 -2.90 -18.06 -3.80
N ASP A 137 -3.63 -18.12 -4.93
CA ASP A 137 -3.90 -19.38 -5.65
C ASP A 137 -2.63 -20.05 -6.20
N ASP A 138 -1.58 -19.29 -6.46
CA ASP A 138 -0.27 -19.78 -6.93
C ASP A 138 0.63 -20.31 -5.81
N GLY A 139 0.17 -20.24 -4.55
CA GLY A 139 0.90 -20.70 -3.38
C GLY A 139 1.83 -19.65 -2.75
N THR A 140 1.90 -18.45 -3.29
CA THR A 140 2.58 -17.30 -2.66
C THR A 140 1.71 -16.69 -1.57
N TYR A 141 2.27 -15.76 -0.81
CA TYR A 141 1.53 -14.95 0.15
C TYR A 141 1.73 -13.48 -0.16
N THR A 142 0.69 -12.68 -0.02
CA THR A 142 0.77 -11.22 -0.07
C THR A 142 0.58 -10.65 1.33
N VAL A 143 1.31 -9.60 1.64
CA VAL A 143 1.19 -8.82 2.86
C VAL A 143 1.01 -7.38 2.46
N GLU A 144 -0.10 -6.81 2.83
CA GLU A 144 -0.41 -5.40 2.65
C GLU A 144 0.15 -4.58 3.82
N MET A 145 0.24 -3.27 3.62
CA MET A 145 0.58 -2.32 4.68
C MET A 145 2.00 -2.47 5.25
N ILE A 146 2.99 -2.82 4.42
CA ILE A 146 4.39 -2.78 4.84
C ILE A 146 4.93 -1.35 4.68
N PRO A 147 5.41 -0.71 5.78
CA PRO A 147 6.08 0.58 5.68
C PRO A 147 7.41 0.48 4.94
N SER A 148 7.81 1.58 4.30
CA SER A 148 9.06 1.66 3.53
C SER A 148 10.33 1.52 4.37
N VAL A 149 10.24 1.73 5.68
CA VAL A 149 11.36 1.58 6.62
C VAL A 149 10.90 0.80 7.84
N GLY A 150 11.56 -0.32 8.12
CA GLY A 150 11.27 -1.14 9.29
C GLY A 150 11.99 -2.46 9.33
N ILE A 151 11.79 -3.20 10.40
CA ILE A 151 12.38 -4.52 10.67
C ILE A 151 11.26 -5.55 10.67
N PHE A 152 11.44 -6.64 9.95
CA PHE A 152 10.42 -7.67 9.76
C PHE A 152 10.95 -9.05 10.10
N ALA A 153 10.09 -9.85 10.74
CA ALA A 153 10.30 -11.28 10.90
C ALA A 153 9.08 -12.04 10.34
N VAL A 154 9.31 -12.87 9.35
CA VAL A 154 8.32 -13.76 8.73
C VAL A 154 8.35 -15.10 9.46
N ASP A 155 7.28 -15.43 10.14
CA ASP A 155 7.11 -16.72 10.82
C ASP A 155 6.23 -17.62 9.94
N ALA A 156 6.82 -18.68 9.41
CA ALA A 156 6.18 -19.63 8.52
C ALA A 156 6.05 -21.02 9.18
N LEU A 157 4.88 -21.65 9.02
CA LEU A 157 4.55 -22.94 9.60
C LEU A 157 4.20 -23.95 8.50
N TRP A 158 4.77 -25.14 8.58
CA TRP A 158 4.43 -26.34 7.82
C TRP A 158 3.97 -27.42 8.76
N ASP A 159 3.36 -28.49 8.28
CA ASP A 159 2.98 -29.63 9.10
C ASP A 159 4.20 -30.22 9.85
N GLY A 160 4.29 -29.92 11.13
CA GLY A 160 5.38 -30.36 12.02
C GLY A 160 6.72 -29.64 11.86
N SER A 161 6.76 -28.48 11.19
CA SER A 161 7.97 -27.67 11.00
C SER A 161 7.66 -26.19 11.08
N SER A 162 8.66 -25.40 11.47
CA SER A 162 8.57 -23.94 11.49
C SER A 162 9.87 -23.28 11.09
N ALA A 163 9.80 -22.08 10.56
CA ALA A 163 10.98 -21.26 10.26
C ALA A 163 10.65 -19.76 10.37
N THR A 164 11.67 -19.00 10.83
CA THR A 164 11.62 -17.54 10.86
C THR A 164 12.63 -16.97 9.89
N TYR A 165 12.25 -15.94 9.14
CA TYR A 165 13.11 -15.20 8.22
C TYR A 165 13.08 -13.74 8.62
N THR A 166 14.23 -13.08 8.58
CA THR A 166 14.35 -11.68 8.98
C THR A 166 14.87 -10.84 7.82
N PHE A 167 14.26 -9.69 7.61
CA PHE A 167 14.73 -8.67 6.67
C PHE A 167 14.38 -7.27 7.19
N CYS A 168 15.02 -6.26 6.64
CA CYS A 168 14.61 -4.87 6.84
C CYS A 168 14.12 -4.31 5.51
N THR A 169 13.34 -3.24 5.58
CA THR A 169 13.01 -2.41 4.43
C THR A 169 13.79 -1.11 4.50
N GLN A 170 14.16 -0.60 3.36
CA GLN A 170 14.77 0.71 3.18
C GLN A 170 14.12 1.38 1.97
N ALA A 171 13.83 2.66 2.08
CA ALA A 171 13.33 3.41 0.92
C ALA A 171 14.42 3.52 -0.15
N GLU A 172 14.08 3.20 -1.41
CA GLU A 172 14.98 3.33 -2.55
C GLU A 172 15.49 4.77 -2.64
N GLY A 173 16.80 4.96 -2.77
CA GLY A 173 17.39 6.29 -2.85
C GLY A 173 17.48 7.07 -1.54
N SER A 174 17.19 6.45 -0.38
CA SER A 174 17.34 7.09 0.94
C SER A 174 18.81 7.33 1.35
N GLU A 175 19.76 7.18 0.44
CA GLU A 175 21.16 7.52 0.69
C GLU A 175 21.28 9.02 0.98
N GLU A 176 21.40 9.36 2.27
CA GLU A 176 21.73 10.67 2.81
C GLU A 176 20.81 11.84 2.35
N LEU A 177 19.57 11.87 2.87
CA LEU A 177 18.81 13.12 2.83
C LEU A 177 19.53 14.18 3.65
N HIS A 178 19.73 15.34 3.06
CA HIS A 178 20.31 16.49 3.73
C HIS A 178 19.21 17.21 4.53
N PRO A 179 19.44 17.52 5.81
CA PRO A 179 18.46 18.25 6.60
C PRO A 179 18.27 19.67 6.06
N GLY A 180 17.03 20.06 5.87
CA GLY A 180 16.63 21.42 5.53
C GLY A 180 16.18 22.23 6.73
N ALA A 181 15.03 22.90 6.62
CA ALA A 181 14.43 23.67 7.70
C ALA A 181 13.69 22.78 8.69
N VAL A 182 13.81 23.07 9.99
CA VAL A 182 12.98 22.50 11.05
C VAL A 182 12.36 23.64 11.83
N LEU A 183 11.03 23.74 11.77
CA LEU A 183 10.26 24.82 12.38
C LEU A 183 9.21 24.29 13.35
N SER A 184 8.97 24.99 14.43
CA SER A 184 7.86 24.76 15.35
C SER A 184 6.97 25.99 15.39
N ILE A 185 5.67 25.80 15.17
CA ILE A 185 4.69 26.88 15.14
C ILE A 185 4.15 27.09 16.55
N GLY A 186 4.52 28.20 17.17
CA GLY A 186 4.24 28.47 18.57
C GLY A 186 2.76 28.65 18.92
N GLU A 187 1.98 29.24 18.01
CA GLU A 187 0.53 29.51 18.18
C GLU A 187 -0.31 28.52 17.35
N SER A 188 -0.04 27.23 17.51
CA SER A 188 -0.67 26.16 16.72
C SER A 188 -2.19 26.08 16.88
N GLU A 189 -2.72 26.53 18.01
CA GLU A 189 -4.16 26.57 18.29
C GLU A 189 -4.92 27.64 17.49
N ASP A 190 -4.21 28.63 16.94
CA ASP A 190 -4.81 29.66 16.09
C ASP A 190 -4.85 29.24 14.61
N ILE A 191 -4.08 28.22 14.23
CA ILE A 191 -4.02 27.72 12.85
C ILE A 191 -5.21 26.82 12.55
N ARG A 192 -6.04 27.22 11.59
CA ARG A 192 -7.19 26.48 11.09
C ARG A 192 -6.98 25.87 9.71
N LYS A 193 -6.08 26.46 8.92
CA LYS A 193 -5.84 26.10 7.54
C LYS A 193 -4.37 25.86 7.27
N ILE A 194 -4.10 24.90 6.41
CA ILE A 194 -2.75 24.56 5.94
C ILE A 194 -2.76 24.67 4.43
N ASP A 195 -1.92 25.53 3.89
CA ASP A 195 -1.78 25.81 2.45
C ASP A 195 -0.34 25.52 2.03
N ILE A 196 -0.15 24.45 1.24
CA ILE A 196 1.16 23.95 0.81
C ILE A 196 1.25 24.03 -0.71
N SER A 197 2.31 24.66 -1.25
CA SER A 197 2.66 24.59 -2.66
C SER A 197 4.07 24.03 -2.82
N TRP A 198 4.17 22.86 -3.45
CA TRP A 198 5.41 22.09 -3.54
C TRP A 198 5.74 21.68 -4.97
N LEU A 199 7.02 21.55 -5.31
CA LEU A 199 7.43 21.32 -6.70
C LEU A 199 7.70 19.84 -6.97
N SER A 200 8.67 19.24 -6.25
CA SER A 200 9.17 17.89 -6.50
C SER A 200 9.56 17.18 -5.21
N GLY A 201 9.61 15.86 -5.23
CA GLY A 201 9.85 15.00 -4.08
C GLY A 201 8.56 14.61 -3.39
N GLY A 202 8.27 15.12 -2.18
CA GLY A 202 7.06 14.71 -1.48
C GLY A 202 6.57 15.65 -0.40
N VAL A 203 5.28 15.55 -0.11
CA VAL A 203 4.60 16.26 0.98
C VAL A 203 3.84 15.25 1.83
N SER A 204 4.07 15.26 3.13
CA SER A 204 3.34 14.48 4.11
C SER A 204 2.76 15.38 5.19
N VAL A 205 1.45 15.29 5.42
CA VAL A 205 0.77 15.93 6.55
C VAL A 205 0.20 14.82 7.43
N GLN A 206 0.62 14.75 8.68
CA GLN A 206 0.28 13.64 9.57
C GLN A 206 -0.08 14.08 10.98
N ALA A 207 -0.99 13.36 11.63
CA ALA A 207 -1.32 13.53 13.03
C ALA A 207 -0.32 12.80 13.93
N VAL A 208 0.25 13.49 14.94
CA VAL A 208 1.28 12.93 15.84
C VAL A 208 0.89 13.07 17.30
N GLY A 209 0.95 11.98 18.06
CA GLY A 209 0.45 11.90 19.44
C GLY A 209 1.29 12.60 20.50
N GLN A 210 2.54 12.94 20.23
CA GLN A 210 3.49 13.42 21.26
C GLN A 210 3.89 14.89 21.13
N THR A 211 3.30 15.62 20.22
CA THR A 211 3.57 17.06 20.04
C THR A 211 2.40 17.92 20.47
N SER A 212 2.69 19.09 21.03
CA SER A 212 1.69 20.13 21.31
C SER A 212 1.73 21.26 20.29
N GLN A 213 2.68 21.23 19.35
CA GLN A 213 2.89 22.27 18.36
C GLN A 213 2.93 21.64 16.98
N ILE A 214 2.47 22.37 15.96
CA ILE A 214 2.69 22.02 14.57
C ILE A 214 4.19 22.10 14.30
N THR A 215 4.77 21.04 13.76
CA THR A 215 6.16 21.02 13.31
C THR A 215 6.24 20.86 11.81
N VAL A 216 7.15 21.59 11.19
CA VAL A 216 7.42 21.57 9.74
C VAL A 216 8.87 21.17 9.58
N GLN A 217 9.10 20.05 8.93
CA GLN A 217 10.43 19.51 8.67
C GLN A 217 10.66 19.37 7.18
N GLU A 218 11.82 19.82 6.71
CA GLU A 218 12.27 19.72 5.35
C GLU A 218 13.54 18.87 5.27
N GLU A 219 13.59 18.03 4.26
CA GLU A 219 14.76 17.24 3.87
C GLU A 219 14.93 17.32 2.36
N ALA A 220 16.13 17.11 1.84
CA ALA A 220 16.39 17.20 0.40
C ALA A 220 17.46 16.19 -0.05
N THR A 221 17.42 15.82 -1.32
CA THR A 221 18.45 14.97 -1.95
C THR A 221 19.80 15.67 -2.12
N THR A 222 19.82 17.00 -1.96
CA THR A 222 21.03 17.83 -2.06
C THR A 222 21.12 18.78 -0.89
N ALA A 223 22.34 19.18 -0.51
CA ALA A 223 22.54 20.16 0.55
C ALA A 223 21.94 21.51 0.14
N LEU A 224 21.02 22.04 0.95
CA LEU A 224 20.30 23.29 0.69
C LEU A 224 21.08 24.52 1.17
N THR A 225 21.14 25.53 0.33
CA THR A 225 21.51 26.88 0.77
C THR A 225 20.33 27.54 1.49
N GLU A 226 20.56 28.63 2.23
CA GLU A 226 19.47 29.34 2.94
C GLU A 226 18.37 29.86 1.98
N GLU A 227 18.71 30.20 0.73
CA GLU A 227 17.75 30.66 -0.27
C GLU A 227 16.92 29.52 -0.91
N GLU A 228 17.40 28.28 -0.80
CA GLU A 228 16.75 27.07 -1.32
C GLU A 228 15.86 26.37 -0.28
N LYS A 229 15.95 26.77 0.98
CA LYS A 229 15.07 26.26 2.03
C LYS A 229 13.63 26.70 1.82
N LEU A 230 12.70 25.93 2.38
CA LEU A 230 11.28 26.25 2.37
C LEU A 230 11.00 27.63 2.94
N VAL A 231 9.94 28.26 2.48
CA VAL A 231 9.37 29.47 3.07
C VAL A 231 8.10 29.09 3.82
N CYS A 232 8.08 29.39 5.10
CA CYS A 232 6.94 29.14 5.98
C CYS A 232 6.49 30.44 6.62
N ALA A 233 5.19 30.74 6.55
CA ALA A 233 4.60 31.95 7.13
C ALA A 233 3.18 31.66 7.65
N VAL A 234 2.79 32.34 8.72
CA VAL A 234 1.43 32.36 9.21
C VAL A 234 0.76 33.65 8.72
N ASP A 235 -0.36 33.51 8.03
CA ASP A 235 -1.19 34.61 7.52
C ASP A 235 -2.63 34.44 8.05
N GLY A 236 -2.93 35.19 9.12
CA GLY A 236 -4.17 35.01 9.87
C GLY A 236 -4.22 33.65 10.54
N ASP A 237 -5.18 32.80 10.15
CA ASP A 237 -5.36 31.44 10.63
C ASP A 237 -4.78 30.37 9.69
N THR A 238 -4.05 30.79 8.67
CA THR A 238 -3.51 29.92 7.62
C THR A 238 -1.99 29.76 7.74
N LEU A 239 -1.52 28.53 7.87
CA LEU A 239 -0.11 28.18 7.78
C LEU A 239 0.23 27.96 6.29
N ARG A 240 1.04 28.87 5.73
CA ARG A 240 1.50 28.80 4.34
C ARG A 240 2.90 28.25 4.24
N ILE A 241 3.05 27.17 3.47
CA ILE A 241 4.34 26.52 3.23
C ILE A 241 4.61 26.49 1.72
N ARG A 242 5.77 26.97 1.33
CA ARG A 242 6.20 27.04 -0.08
C ARG A 242 7.54 26.36 -0.25
N PHE A 243 7.71 25.68 -1.38
CA PHE A 243 8.92 24.92 -1.72
C PHE A 243 10.22 25.71 -1.53
N MET A 244 10.23 26.97 -1.96
CA MET A 244 11.29 27.96 -1.77
C MET A 244 10.79 29.34 -2.20
N SER A 245 11.66 30.34 -2.15
CA SER A 245 11.34 31.65 -2.73
C SER A 245 11.23 31.58 -4.26
N ASP A 246 10.28 32.32 -4.84
CA ASP A 246 10.02 32.31 -6.29
C ASP A 246 11.25 32.65 -7.13
N ALA A 247 12.19 33.43 -6.59
CA ALA A 247 13.39 33.88 -7.30
C ALA A 247 14.36 32.76 -7.73
N ARG A 248 14.27 31.58 -7.16
CA ARG A 248 15.16 30.43 -7.40
C ARG A 248 14.46 29.16 -7.88
N ARG A 249 13.14 29.17 -7.95
CA ARG A 249 12.31 27.98 -8.23
C ARG A 249 12.71 27.25 -9.53
N ASP A 250 13.04 27.99 -10.58
CA ASP A 250 13.37 27.40 -11.88
C ASP A 250 14.80 26.85 -12.00
N SER A 251 15.64 27.07 -10.99
CA SER A 251 17.05 26.67 -10.99
C SER A 251 17.41 25.60 -9.99
N PHE A 252 16.44 25.09 -9.23
CA PHE A 252 16.68 24.04 -8.24
C PHE A 252 16.77 22.69 -8.92
N GLU A 253 17.88 21.99 -8.68
CA GLU A 253 18.10 20.60 -9.10
C GLU A 253 18.08 19.68 -7.88
N GLY A 254 17.08 18.81 -7.80
CA GLY A 254 16.91 17.86 -6.71
C GLY A 254 15.46 17.68 -6.31
N GLU A 255 15.26 16.92 -5.26
CA GLU A 255 13.95 16.68 -4.66
C GLU A 255 13.95 17.12 -3.22
N LYS A 256 12.83 17.62 -2.75
CA LYS A 256 12.63 18.01 -1.35
C LYS A 256 11.41 17.33 -0.78
N PHE A 257 11.53 16.97 0.48
CA PHE A 257 10.52 16.25 1.25
C PHE A 257 10.08 17.09 2.42
N LEU A 258 8.78 17.31 2.48
CA LEU A 258 8.14 18.10 3.51
C LEU A 258 7.33 17.16 4.42
N THR A 259 7.59 17.22 5.72
CA THR A 259 6.75 16.60 6.73
C THR A 259 6.15 17.68 7.64
N VAL A 260 4.81 17.73 7.66
CA VAL A 260 4.05 18.57 8.58
C VAL A 260 3.38 17.67 9.62
N SER A 261 3.84 17.77 10.86
CA SER A 261 3.29 17.01 11.98
C SER A 261 2.30 17.86 12.77
N LEU A 262 1.05 17.41 12.80
CA LEU A 262 -0.06 18.07 13.49
C LEU A 262 -0.29 17.46 14.88
N PRO A 263 -0.53 18.26 15.92
CA PRO A 263 -0.88 17.73 17.23
C PRO A 263 -2.16 16.89 17.18
N TRP A 264 -2.08 15.62 17.59
CA TRP A 264 -3.24 14.72 17.64
C TRP A 264 -4.44 15.31 18.39
N GLU A 265 -4.17 16.07 19.49
CA GLU A 265 -5.23 16.69 20.27
C GLU A 265 -6.02 17.73 19.47
N LEU A 266 -5.41 18.43 18.52
CA LEU A 266 -6.10 19.34 17.61
C LEU A 266 -6.84 18.55 16.53
N VAL A 267 -6.20 17.58 15.91
CA VAL A 267 -6.78 16.77 14.82
C VAL A 267 -8.06 16.06 15.30
N LYS A 268 -8.01 15.33 16.41
CA LYS A 268 -9.17 14.58 16.93
C LYS A 268 -10.37 15.46 17.32
N ASN A 269 -10.14 16.75 17.57
CA ASN A 269 -11.20 17.71 17.90
C ASN A 269 -11.74 18.45 16.66
N ALA A 270 -11.43 17.96 15.45
CA ALA A 270 -11.83 18.56 14.17
C ALA A 270 -11.43 20.05 14.09
N HIS A 271 -10.23 20.38 14.57
CA HIS A 271 -9.74 21.73 14.66
C HIS A 271 -9.43 22.35 13.31
N PHE A 272 -8.91 21.52 12.37
CA PHE A 272 -8.51 21.99 11.04
C PHE A 272 -9.72 22.09 10.11
N GLU A 273 -9.90 23.27 9.52
CA GLU A 273 -10.97 23.54 8.53
C GLU A 273 -10.57 23.05 7.15
N GLU A 274 -9.30 23.25 6.78
CA GLU A 274 -8.83 22.91 5.42
C GLU A 274 -7.35 22.54 5.41
N ILE A 275 -7.02 21.47 4.66
CA ILE A 275 -5.67 21.12 4.26
C ILE A 275 -5.64 21.14 2.73
N ASP A 276 -4.95 22.14 2.16
CA ASP A 276 -4.81 22.33 0.72
C ASP A 276 -3.36 22.13 0.30
N ILE A 277 -3.13 21.17 -0.60
CA ILE A 277 -1.80 20.81 -1.07
C ILE A 277 -1.78 20.84 -2.61
N GLU A 278 -1.00 21.74 -3.16
CA GLU A 278 -0.73 21.81 -4.58
C GLU A 278 0.70 21.35 -4.89
N THR A 279 0.85 20.37 -5.80
CA THR A 279 2.16 19.89 -6.22
C THR A 279 2.31 19.85 -7.74
N THR A 280 3.55 19.81 -8.24
CA THR A 280 3.82 19.59 -9.66
C THR A 280 4.16 18.12 -9.93
N SER A 281 5.23 17.61 -9.33
CA SER A 281 5.66 16.22 -9.48
C SER A 281 5.88 15.53 -8.14
N ALA A 282 5.71 16.26 -7.03
CA ALA A 282 5.77 15.66 -5.71
C ALA A 282 4.51 14.86 -5.42
N TYR A 283 4.65 13.72 -4.74
CA TYR A 283 3.49 13.07 -4.14
C TYR A 283 2.93 13.91 -2.99
N ALA A 284 1.62 13.78 -2.74
CA ALA A 284 0.92 14.41 -1.64
C ALA A 284 0.22 13.35 -0.79
N TYR A 285 0.53 13.31 0.50
CA TYR A 285 -0.05 12.37 1.45
C TYR A 285 -0.61 13.10 2.66
N VAL A 286 -1.86 12.78 3.03
CA VAL A 286 -2.50 13.30 4.24
C VAL A 286 -3.03 12.16 5.09
N SER A 287 -2.54 12.05 6.34
CA SER A 287 -3.07 11.16 7.38
C SER A 287 -3.48 11.94 8.62
N ALA A 288 -4.34 12.92 8.41
CA ALA A 288 -4.88 13.76 9.45
C ALA A 288 -6.31 14.15 9.12
N ASP A 289 -7.21 14.19 10.12
CA ASP A 289 -8.58 14.62 9.93
C ASP A 289 -8.67 16.15 9.80
N ALA A 290 -9.50 16.60 8.85
CA ALA A 290 -9.88 18.00 8.65
C ALA A 290 -11.33 18.06 8.14
N GLN A 291 -11.94 19.27 8.11
CA GLN A 291 -13.28 19.42 7.52
C GLN A 291 -13.24 19.26 6.00
N LYS A 292 -12.16 19.72 5.38
CA LYS A 292 -11.88 19.56 3.95
C LYS A 292 -10.41 19.25 3.71
N ILE A 293 -10.16 18.28 2.82
CA ILE A 293 -8.82 17.99 2.29
C ILE A 293 -8.87 18.16 0.78
N LYS A 294 -7.97 18.99 0.25
CA LYS A 294 -7.79 19.19 -1.17
C LYS A 294 -6.36 18.88 -1.59
N LEU A 295 -6.20 17.96 -2.54
CA LEU A 295 -4.92 17.60 -3.14
C LEU A 295 -4.95 17.85 -4.64
N SER A 296 -4.04 18.67 -5.15
CA SER A 296 -3.89 18.91 -6.58
C SER A 296 -2.46 18.61 -7.02
N THR A 297 -2.28 17.72 -8.01
CA THR A 297 -0.97 17.38 -8.53
C THR A 297 -0.97 17.20 -10.05
N VAL A 298 0.16 17.47 -10.71
CA VAL A 298 0.28 17.20 -12.14
C VAL A 298 0.78 15.77 -12.38
N GLY A 299 1.86 15.36 -11.73
CA GLY A 299 2.50 14.08 -11.98
C GLY A 299 2.75 13.22 -10.75
N GLY A 300 2.58 13.77 -9.55
CA GLY A 300 2.75 13.05 -8.29
C GLY A 300 1.49 12.27 -7.90
N ASP A 301 1.64 11.21 -7.14
CA ASP A 301 0.52 10.49 -6.55
C ASP A 301 -0.10 11.31 -5.41
N ALA A 302 -1.42 11.24 -5.25
CA ALA A 302 -2.18 11.90 -4.19
C ALA A 302 -2.93 10.86 -3.34
N ARG A 303 -2.72 10.87 -2.04
CA ARG A 303 -3.39 9.90 -1.15
C ARG A 303 -3.89 10.54 0.14
N VAL A 304 -5.12 10.24 0.49
CA VAL A 304 -5.75 10.63 1.75
C VAL A 304 -6.10 9.39 2.55
N MET A 305 -5.66 9.35 3.79
CA MET A 305 -6.02 8.34 4.79
C MET A 305 -6.49 9.06 6.05
N CYS A 306 -7.79 9.35 6.15
CA CYS A 306 -8.38 10.07 7.26
C CYS A 306 -9.64 9.37 7.74
N ALA A 307 -9.75 9.19 9.05
CA ALA A 307 -10.89 8.49 9.65
C ALA A 307 -12.18 9.31 9.57
N ASN A 308 -12.09 10.64 9.71
CA ASN A 308 -13.24 11.54 9.72
C ASN A 308 -12.91 12.84 8.97
N CYS A 309 -13.23 12.88 7.68
CA CYS A 309 -13.11 14.07 6.86
C CYS A 309 -14.40 14.22 6.03
N PRO A 310 -15.24 15.23 6.28
CA PRO A 310 -16.49 15.39 5.54
C PRO A 310 -16.30 15.52 4.03
N GLU A 311 -15.24 16.22 3.58
CA GLU A 311 -15.02 16.50 2.16
C GLU A 311 -13.57 16.23 1.76
N VAL A 312 -13.39 15.36 0.75
CA VAL A 312 -12.11 15.08 0.12
C VAL A 312 -12.20 15.37 -1.37
N GLU A 313 -11.27 16.18 -1.88
CA GLU A 313 -11.14 16.54 -3.28
C GLU A 313 -9.72 16.21 -3.76
N ILE A 314 -9.58 15.40 -4.80
CA ILE A 314 -8.29 15.06 -5.40
C ILE A 314 -8.33 15.32 -6.91
N GLU A 315 -7.42 16.16 -7.38
CA GLU A 315 -7.22 16.41 -8.80
C GLU A 315 -5.80 16.00 -9.21
N THR A 316 -5.66 15.15 -10.22
CA THR A 316 -4.35 14.78 -10.76
C THR A 316 -4.38 14.69 -12.29
N THR A 317 -3.25 14.93 -12.95
CA THR A 317 -3.17 14.71 -14.39
C THR A 317 -2.71 13.30 -14.72
N SER A 318 -1.65 12.80 -14.10
CA SER A 318 -1.09 11.48 -14.40
C SER A 318 -0.67 10.67 -13.16
N GLY A 319 -0.75 11.26 -11.98
CA GLY A 319 -0.54 10.55 -10.72
C GLY A 319 -1.73 9.68 -10.32
N ASN A 320 -1.51 8.68 -9.51
CA ASN A 320 -2.57 7.88 -8.91
C ASN A 320 -3.25 8.68 -7.79
N ALA A 321 -4.55 8.47 -7.63
CA ALA A 321 -5.36 9.07 -6.57
C ALA A 321 -5.92 8.01 -5.65
N GLY A 322 -5.81 8.19 -4.33
CA GLY A 322 -6.33 7.24 -3.36
C GLY A 322 -7.00 7.91 -2.16
N VAL A 323 -8.19 7.44 -1.79
CA VAL A 323 -8.89 7.82 -0.56
C VAL A 323 -9.28 6.55 0.17
N VAL A 324 -8.70 6.32 1.34
CA VAL A 324 -8.83 5.03 2.03
C VAL A 324 -9.04 5.20 3.54
N ASP A 325 -9.60 4.16 4.16
CA ASP A 325 -9.71 3.97 5.61
C ASP A 325 -10.50 5.06 6.35
N GLY A 326 -11.63 5.53 5.78
CA GLY A 326 -12.41 6.58 6.41
C GLY A 326 -13.89 6.56 6.10
N THR A 327 -14.56 7.61 6.64
CA THR A 327 -15.97 7.90 6.40
C THR A 327 -16.10 9.36 5.94
N TRP A 328 -16.73 9.54 4.78
CA TRP A 328 -16.83 10.84 4.11
C TRP A 328 -18.27 11.16 3.72
N ALA A 329 -18.63 12.44 3.78
CA ALA A 329 -19.90 12.90 3.23
C ALA A 329 -19.80 13.08 1.71
N ARG A 330 -18.63 13.57 1.23
CA ARG A 330 -18.34 13.76 -0.19
C ARG A 330 -16.89 13.42 -0.51
N VAL A 331 -16.72 12.64 -1.57
CA VAL A 331 -15.41 12.36 -2.19
C VAL A 331 -15.49 12.76 -3.65
N ASP A 332 -14.56 13.59 -4.12
CA ASP A 332 -14.46 14.07 -5.49
C ASP A 332 -13.05 13.78 -6.02
N ILE A 333 -12.94 12.92 -7.02
CA ILE A 333 -11.63 12.51 -7.55
C ILE A 333 -11.64 12.62 -9.07
N SER A 334 -10.72 13.44 -9.60
CA SER A 334 -10.52 13.56 -11.02
C SER A 334 -9.08 13.26 -11.44
N THR A 335 -8.92 12.49 -12.52
CA THR A 335 -7.61 12.24 -13.13
C THR A 335 -7.71 12.09 -14.65
N LEU A 336 -6.65 12.49 -15.37
CA LEU A 336 -6.60 12.23 -16.80
C LEU A 336 -6.18 10.77 -17.08
N SER A 337 -5.21 10.21 -16.36
CA SER A 337 -4.66 8.86 -16.66
C SER A 337 -4.19 8.03 -15.47
N GLY A 338 -4.23 8.55 -14.25
CA GLY A 338 -3.85 7.83 -13.05
C GLY A 338 -4.89 6.77 -12.63
N ALA A 339 -4.47 5.77 -11.89
CA ALA A 339 -5.40 4.87 -11.24
C ALA A 339 -6.07 5.54 -10.03
N ILE A 340 -7.35 5.20 -9.79
CA ILE A 340 -8.12 5.71 -8.65
C ILE A 340 -8.47 4.55 -7.72
N GLU A 341 -8.23 4.73 -6.43
CA GLU A 341 -8.62 3.82 -5.36
C GLU A 341 -9.51 4.55 -4.35
N LEU A 342 -10.72 4.04 -4.11
CA LEU A 342 -11.60 4.50 -3.05
C LEU A 342 -11.99 3.32 -2.16
N ALA A 343 -11.54 3.31 -0.90
CA ALA A 343 -11.82 2.22 0.02
C ALA A 343 -12.30 2.74 1.39
N GLY A 344 -13.60 2.56 1.69
CA GLY A 344 -14.24 3.04 2.92
C GLY A 344 -15.70 3.35 2.74
N GLU A 345 -16.22 4.31 3.53
CA GLU A 345 -17.62 4.69 3.49
C GLU A 345 -17.79 6.12 2.97
N ALA A 346 -18.60 6.31 1.93
CA ALA A 346 -18.95 7.64 1.43
C ALA A 346 -20.47 7.78 1.24
N GLU A 347 -21.02 8.95 1.60
CA GLU A 347 -22.42 9.24 1.25
C GLU A 347 -22.55 9.54 -0.24
N ASN A 348 -21.62 10.32 -0.79
CA ASN A 348 -21.56 10.67 -2.20
C ASN A 348 -20.13 10.60 -2.70
N ALA A 349 -19.93 9.99 -3.85
CA ALA A 349 -18.65 9.97 -4.57
C ALA A 349 -18.89 10.45 -6.00
N GLU A 350 -18.00 11.31 -6.51
CA GLU A 350 -17.93 11.78 -7.89
C GLU A 350 -16.54 11.45 -8.43
N ILE A 351 -16.46 10.66 -9.49
CA ILE A 351 -15.21 10.15 -10.00
C ILE A 351 -15.14 10.34 -11.51
N GLU A 352 -14.17 11.12 -11.95
CA GLU A 352 -13.92 11.39 -13.35
C GLU A 352 -12.54 10.89 -13.78
N THR A 353 -12.46 10.18 -14.90
CA THR A 353 -11.18 9.79 -15.50
C THR A 353 -11.24 9.68 -17.00
N ALA A 354 -10.18 10.07 -17.71
CA ALA A 354 -10.15 9.81 -19.15
C ALA A 354 -9.75 8.35 -19.46
N SER A 355 -8.77 7.76 -18.73
CA SER A 355 -8.27 6.41 -19.03
C SER A 355 -7.79 5.59 -17.83
N GLY A 356 -7.91 6.10 -16.62
CA GLY A 356 -7.48 5.42 -15.40
C GLY A 356 -8.35 4.21 -15.05
N LYS A 357 -7.76 3.22 -14.41
CA LYS A 357 -8.52 2.16 -13.73
C LYS A 357 -9.08 2.72 -12.44
N VAL A 358 -10.35 2.43 -12.15
CA VAL A 358 -11.01 2.83 -10.92
C VAL A 358 -11.40 1.61 -10.11
N ASP A 359 -10.86 1.47 -8.91
CA ASP A 359 -11.17 0.42 -7.96
C ASP A 359 -11.89 1.04 -6.74
N ILE A 360 -13.11 0.59 -6.48
CA ILE A 360 -13.92 1.07 -5.37
C ILE A 360 -14.36 -0.10 -4.52
N ALA A 361 -14.12 -0.01 -3.21
CA ALA A 361 -14.57 -1.01 -2.23
C ALA A 361 -15.12 -0.34 -0.98
N GLY A 362 -16.35 -0.73 -0.55
CA GLY A 362 -16.93 -0.26 0.70
C GLY A 362 -18.40 0.13 0.62
N ALA A 363 -18.85 0.96 1.55
CA ALA A 363 -20.25 1.34 1.67
C ALA A 363 -20.52 2.72 1.03
N LEU A 364 -21.00 2.74 -0.22
CA LEU A 364 -21.36 3.97 -0.91
C LEU A 364 -22.87 4.23 -0.87
N GLY A 365 -23.28 5.49 -0.70
CA GLY A 365 -24.67 5.94 -0.85
C GLY A 365 -25.02 6.25 -2.30
N ALA A 366 -24.19 7.09 -2.95
CA ALA A 366 -24.28 7.41 -4.36
C ALA A 366 -22.90 7.48 -5.00
N LEU A 367 -22.79 7.04 -6.24
CA LEU A 367 -21.61 7.19 -7.09
C LEU A 367 -22.04 7.76 -8.43
N ASP A 368 -21.37 8.85 -8.83
CA ASP A 368 -21.36 9.42 -10.16
C ASP A 368 -19.99 9.13 -10.79
N PHE A 369 -19.99 8.41 -11.93
CA PHE A 369 -18.77 7.96 -12.57
C PHE A 369 -18.74 8.32 -14.04
N GLU A 370 -17.78 9.13 -14.44
CA GLU A 370 -17.58 9.48 -15.84
C GLU A 370 -16.18 9.04 -16.35
N SER A 371 -16.17 8.40 -17.53
CA SER A 371 -14.93 7.96 -18.15
C SER A 371 -14.97 7.95 -19.67
N VAL A 372 -13.83 8.20 -20.31
CA VAL A 372 -13.67 7.94 -21.75
C VAL A 372 -13.32 6.47 -22.01
N SER A 373 -12.32 5.92 -21.34
CA SER A 373 -11.85 4.54 -21.55
C SER A 373 -11.40 3.82 -20.28
N GLY A 374 -11.60 4.42 -19.11
CA GLY A 374 -11.29 3.81 -17.82
C GLY A 374 -12.27 2.70 -17.46
N ASN A 375 -11.77 1.68 -16.76
CA ASN A 375 -12.61 0.61 -16.25
C ASN A 375 -12.98 0.91 -14.79
N LEU A 376 -14.24 0.66 -14.43
CA LEU A 376 -14.73 0.71 -13.07
C LEU A 376 -14.85 -0.70 -12.50
N ILE A 377 -14.23 -0.96 -11.36
CA ILE A 377 -14.46 -2.12 -10.51
C ILE A 377 -15.05 -1.63 -9.21
N LEU A 378 -16.31 -1.95 -8.95
CA LEU A 378 -17.04 -1.51 -7.76
C LEU A 378 -17.54 -2.70 -6.98
N ALA A 379 -17.08 -2.84 -5.74
CA ALA A 379 -17.63 -3.77 -4.76
C ALA A 379 -18.27 -3.00 -3.61
N THR A 380 -19.60 -3.04 -3.50
CA THR A 380 -20.35 -2.32 -2.46
C THR A 380 -20.87 -3.24 -1.38
N GLU A 381 -20.86 -2.76 -0.14
CA GLU A 381 -21.39 -3.47 1.02
C GLU A 381 -22.87 -3.15 1.30
N ARG A 382 -23.45 -2.18 0.61
CA ARG A 382 -24.86 -1.78 0.72
C ARG A 382 -25.44 -1.39 -0.63
N ALA A 383 -26.75 -1.30 -0.70
CA ALA A 383 -27.43 -0.74 -1.86
C ALA A 383 -27.00 0.72 -2.11
N LEU A 384 -26.78 1.07 -3.38
CA LEU A 384 -26.33 2.38 -3.79
C LEU A 384 -27.18 2.92 -4.95
N ARG A 385 -27.04 4.22 -5.19
CA ARG A 385 -27.40 4.85 -6.45
C ARG A 385 -26.12 5.00 -7.29
N LEU A 386 -26.12 4.41 -8.48
CA LEU A 386 -25.03 4.54 -9.45
C LEU A 386 -25.52 5.24 -10.69
N ASP A 387 -24.81 6.29 -11.09
CA ASP A 387 -24.89 6.90 -12.40
C ASP A 387 -23.53 6.77 -13.06
N ALA A 388 -23.41 6.02 -14.16
CA ALA A 388 -22.12 5.70 -14.75
C ALA A 388 -22.14 5.86 -16.27
N GLU A 389 -21.29 6.74 -16.77
CA GLU A 389 -21.12 7.02 -18.18
C GLU A 389 -19.70 6.68 -18.65
N THR A 390 -19.58 5.90 -19.74
CA THR A 390 -18.29 5.62 -20.36
C THR A 390 -18.38 5.44 -21.87
N GLU A 391 -17.39 5.96 -22.62
CA GLU A 391 -17.37 5.74 -24.05
C GLU A 391 -16.93 4.30 -24.41
N SER A 392 -15.90 3.74 -23.76
CA SER A 392 -15.36 2.41 -24.10
C SER A 392 -14.85 1.58 -22.92
N GLY A 393 -15.02 2.06 -21.69
CA GLY A 393 -14.63 1.33 -20.48
C GLY A 393 -15.61 0.21 -20.13
N SER A 394 -15.14 -0.74 -19.34
CA SER A 394 -15.96 -1.81 -18.75
C SER A 394 -16.30 -1.50 -17.30
N ILE A 395 -17.53 -1.84 -16.88
CA ILE A 395 -18.02 -1.63 -15.53
C ILE A 395 -18.30 -2.98 -14.89
N TYR A 396 -17.59 -3.29 -13.81
CA TYR A 396 -17.75 -4.51 -13.01
C TYR A 396 -18.34 -4.14 -11.66
N LEU A 397 -19.58 -4.60 -11.40
CA LEU A 397 -20.31 -4.29 -10.18
C LEU A 397 -20.55 -5.55 -9.35
N THR A 398 -20.16 -5.52 -8.08
CA THR A 398 -20.48 -6.55 -7.09
C THR A 398 -21.42 -5.96 -6.03
N LEU A 399 -22.63 -6.51 -5.95
CA LEU A 399 -23.65 -6.16 -4.94
C LEU A 399 -23.71 -7.24 -3.85
N PRO A 400 -24.22 -6.90 -2.63
CA PRO A 400 -24.52 -7.92 -1.62
C PRO A 400 -25.45 -9.00 -2.15
N ALA A 401 -25.21 -10.25 -1.78
CA ALA A 401 -25.92 -11.41 -2.36
C ALA A 401 -27.45 -11.39 -2.19
N GLN A 402 -27.96 -10.74 -1.14
CA GLN A 402 -29.39 -10.59 -0.88
C GLN A 402 -30.04 -9.40 -1.61
N ASP A 403 -29.24 -8.46 -2.08
CA ASP A 403 -29.76 -7.24 -2.69
C ASP A 403 -30.29 -7.48 -4.10
N GLY A 404 -31.22 -6.60 -4.51
CA GLY A 404 -31.71 -6.50 -5.87
C GLY A 404 -31.22 -5.22 -6.52
N PHE A 405 -31.65 -5.00 -7.76
CA PHE A 405 -31.37 -3.73 -8.45
C PHE A 405 -32.45 -3.40 -9.50
N THR A 406 -32.57 -2.13 -9.78
CA THR A 406 -33.15 -1.62 -11.03
C THR A 406 -31.99 -1.05 -11.85
N LEU A 407 -31.95 -1.32 -13.15
CA LEU A 407 -30.93 -0.83 -14.06
C LEU A 407 -31.55 -0.31 -15.34
N ASP A 408 -31.31 0.94 -15.63
CA ASP A 408 -31.48 1.51 -16.95
C ASP A 408 -30.14 1.47 -17.68
N TYR A 409 -30.06 0.65 -18.73
CA TYR A 409 -28.85 0.40 -19.48
C TYR A 409 -28.99 0.85 -20.93
N GLU A 410 -28.14 1.79 -21.35
CA GLU A 410 -28.05 2.25 -22.74
C GLU A 410 -26.67 1.95 -23.32
N THR A 411 -26.64 1.38 -24.53
CA THR A 411 -25.38 1.09 -25.24
C THR A 411 -25.58 1.10 -26.75
N LYS A 412 -24.53 1.48 -27.50
CA LYS A 412 -24.52 1.33 -28.96
C LYS A 412 -24.04 -0.05 -29.41
N SER A 413 -23.05 -0.62 -28.72
CA SER A 413 -22.45 -1.93 -29.10
C SER A 413 -21.93 -2.73 -27.91
N GLY A 414 -22.18 -2.31 -26.68
CA GLY A 414 -21.81 -3.03 -25.47
C GLY A 414 -22.73 -4.21 -25.15
N ALA A 415 -22.37 -4.96 -24.12
CA ALA A 415 -23.15 -6.10 -23.64
C ALA A 415 -23.28 -6.05 -22.11
N PHE A 416 -24.49 -6.31 -21.61
CA PHE A 416 -24.73 -6.49 -20.18
C PHE A 416 -24.80 -7.97 -19.83
N ARG A 417 -24.15 -8.38 -18.73
CA ARG A 417 -24.20 -9.73 -18.19
C ARG A 417 -24.35 -9.70 -16.68
N SER A 418 -25.28 -10.47 -16.15
CA SER A 418 -25.44 -10.61 -14.70
C SER A 418 -26.04 -11.98 -14.35
N ALA A 419 -25.47 -12.66 -13.38
CA ALA A 419 -26.04 -13.88 -12.80
C ALA A 419 -27.33 -13.58 -12.01
N LEU A 420 -27.55 -12.37 -11.56
CA LEU A 420 -28.73 -11.98 -10.80
C LEU A 420 -30.00 -11.87 -11.65
N THR A 421 -29.89 -11.74 -12.98
CA THR A 421 -31.03 -11.73 -13.90
C THR A 421 -31.74 -13.08 -14.02
N GLU A 422 -31.14 -14.18 -13.54
CA GLU A 422 -31.76 -15.50 -13.45
C GLU A 422 -32.59 -15.69 -12.17
N ARG A 423 -32.60 -14.70 -11.26
CA ARG A 423 -33.37 -14.75 -10.02
C ARG A 423 -34.89 -14.77 -10.31
N GLU A 424 -35.63 -15.56 -9.52
CA GLU A 424 -37.10 -15.60 -9.62
C GLU A 424 -37.69 -14.21 -9.40
N GLY A 425 -38.54 -13.79 -10.33
CA GLY A 425 -39.18 -12.45 -10.32
C GLY A 425 -38.39 -11.34 -11.03
N ALA A 426 -37.20 -11.66 -11.60
CA ALA A 426 -36.48 -10.70 -12.43
C ALA A 426 -37.25 -10.40 -13.71
N LEU A 427 -37.31 -9.11 -14.06
CA LEU A 427 -37.95 -8.60 -15.28
C LEU A 427 -36.91 -7.91 -16.16
N ILE A 428 -36.98 -8.18 -17.45
CA ILE A 428 -36.13 -7.54 -18.46
C ILE A 428 -37.07 -6.93 -19.51
N THR A 429 -36.97 -5.64 -19.71
CA THR A 429 -37.81 -4.88 -20.67
C THR A 429 -36.88 -4.17 -21.64
N CYS A 430 -36.82 -4.65 -22.88
CA CYS A 430 -36.14 -3.93 -23.96
C CYS A 430 -37.00 -2.73 -24.35
N LEU A 431 -36.45 -1.54 -24.27
CA LEU A 431 -37.10 -0.30 -24.62
C LEU A 431 -36.96 -0.01 -26.13
N ASP A 432 -35.73 -0.25 -26.64
CA ASP A 432 -35.41 -0.20 -28.08
C ASP A 432 -34.16 -1.03 -28.36
N ASP A 433 -33.50 -0.86 -29.52
CA ASP A 433 -32.31 -1.63 -29.93
C ASP A 433 -31.06 -1.30 -29.09
N HIS A 434 -31.08 -0.22 -28.29
CA HIS A 434 -29.95 0.30 -27.53
C HIS A 434 -30.25 0.46 -26.03
N ALA A 435 -31.52 0.43 -25.62
CA ALA A 435 -31.90 0.66 -24.24
C ALA A 435 -32.71 -0.52 -23.66
N THR A 436 -32.32 -0.95 -22.46
CA THR A 436 -32.95 -2.06 -21.75
C THR A 436 -33.09 -1.74 -20.27
N HIS A 437 -34.28 -1.97 -19.74
CA HIS A 437 -34.58 -1.85 -18.32
C HIS A 437 -34.56 -3.25 -17.67
N TYR A 438 -33.81 -3.38 -16.57
CA TYR A 438 -33.75 -4.57 -15.74
C TYR A 438 -34.32 -4.28 -14.35
N SER A 439 -35.10 -5.21 -13.83
CA SER A 439 -35.60 -5.14 -12.46
C SER A 439 -35.40 -6.50 -11.79
N VAL A 440 -34.53 -6.57 -10.80
CA VAL A 440 -34.20 -7.78 -10.06
C VAL A 440 -34.59 -7.57 -8.60
N PRO A 441 -35.53 -8.34 -8.07
CA PRO A 441 -36.03 -8.15 -6.70
C PRO A 441 -34.93 -8.51 -5.67
N ALA A 442 -34.93 -7.81 -4.53
CA ALA A 442 -34.14 -8.20 -3.37
C ALA A 442 -34.73 -9.47 -2.72
N LEU A 443 -33.90 -10.23 -2.04
CA LEU A 443 -34.31 -11.31 -1.15
C LEU A 443 -34.71 -10.74 0.22
N ASP A 444 -35.25 -11.59 1.10
CA ASP A 444 -35.65 -11.17 2.45
C ASP A 444 -34.48 -10.50 3.20
N GLY A 445 -34.68 -9.26 3.61
CA GLY A 445 -33.68 -8.44 4.29
C GLY A 445 -32.70 -7.70 3.38
N GLY A 446 -32.78 -7.88 2.07
CA GLY A 446 -31.97 -7.14 1.10
C GLY A 446 -32.61 -5.79 0.73
N ALA A 447 -31.80 -4.92 0.14
CA ALA A 447 -32.19 -3.63 -0.40
C ALA A 447 -32.14 -3.63 -1.94
N VAL A 448 -32.57 -2.55 -2.57
CA VAL A 448 -32.55 -2.41 -4.03
C VAL A 448 -31.67 -1.23 -4.41
N SER A 449 -30.64 -1.49 -5.23
CA SER A 449 -29.80 -0.46 -5.84
C SER A 449 -30.49 0.14 -7.06
N GLU A 450 -30.28 1.43 -7.29
CA GLU A 450 -30.74 2.15 -8.49
C GLU A 450 -29.51 2.42 -9.37
N LEU A 451 -29.51 1.86 -10.57
CA LEU A 451 -28.37 1.90 -11.48
C LEU A 451 -28.78 2.53 -12.81
N THR A 452 -28.01 3.52 -13.25
CA THR A 452 -28.06 4.06 -14.62
C THR A 452 -26.70 3.85 -15.23
N ILE A 453 -26.62 3.18 -16.37
CA ILE A 453 -25.35 2.91 -17.04
C ILE A 453 -25.49 3.23 -18.52
N GLU A 454 -24.67 4.18 -18.99
CA GLU A 454 -24.55 4.55 -20.39
C GLU A 454 -23.17 4.19 -20.92
N THR A 455 -23.10 3.44 -22.03
CA THR A 455 -21.83 3.10 -22.68
C THR A 455 -21.96 3.08 -24.19
N MET A 456 -20.91 3.53 -24.90
CA MET A 456 -20.90 3.38 -26.37
C MET A 456 -20.47 1.99 -26.80
N SER A 457 -19.48 1.37 -26.12
CA SER A 457 -18.91 0.07 -26.51
C SER A 457 -18.36 -0.78 -25.36
N GLY A 458 -18.64 -0.44 -24.12
CA GLY A 458 -18.17 -1.16 -22.93
C GLY A 458 -18.98 -2.42 -22.57
N GLU A 459 -18.52 -3.20 -21.60
CA GLU A 459 -19.20 -4.37 -21.03
C GLU A 459 -19.38 -4.23 -19.51
#